data_69c15a8219a61929d5398b1e7735bcd5
#
_entry.id   69c15a8219a61929d5398b1e7735bcd5
#
_cell.length_a   1.000
_cell.length_b   1.000
_cell.length_c   1.000
_cell.angle_alpha   90.00
_cell.angle_beta   90.00
_cell.angle_gamma   90.00
#
_symmetry.space_group_name_H-M   'P 1'
#
loop_
_entity.id
_entity.type
_entity.pdbx_description
1 polymer ?
#
loop_
_entity_poly.entity_id
_entity_poly.type
_entity_poly.pdbx_seq_one_letter_code
_entity_poly.pdbx_strand_id
1 'polypeptide(L)'
;SPLAHPVLAAAATIAIALHGFDIPLEHYRKGADFIHILLGPATVALAVPLFRQVSRIRESLLPVLASVLAGAVVAAGSAVGIARLLGASRTTLLSLAPKSVSTPIAMGLSESIGGLPGRTVLFVAFTGILGAVAGAAFFKHLGVRDERAIGIGIGVASHGVGTSRALQLGETQ
;
A
#
# COMPACT_ATOMS: atom_id res chain seq x y z
N SER A 1 -10.86 15.93 -6.16
CA SER A 1 -11.71 14.79 -6.54
C SER A 1 -10.92 13.49 -6.32
N PRO A 2 -11.48 12.46 -5.68
CA PRO A 2 -10.78 11.19 -5.45
C PRO A 2 -10.36 10.47 -6.73
N LEU A 3 -11.03 10.75 -7.85
CA LEU A 3 -10.70 10.23 -9.17
C LEU A 3 -9.46 10.88 -9.81
N ALA A 4 -9.00 12.01 -9.26
CA ALA A 4 -7.80 12.71 -9.71
C ALA A 4 -6.54 12.30 -8.92
N HIS A 5 -6.52 11.09 -8.33
CA HIS A 5 -5.31 10.60 -7.67
C HIS A 5 -4.19 10.43 -8.70
N PRO A 6 -3.03 11.08 -8.52
CA PRO A 6 -1.98 11.14 -9.55
C PRO A 6 -1.50 9.76 -10.01
N VAL A 7 -1.49 8.76 -9.13
CA VAL A 7 -1.12 7.38 -9.47
C VAL A 7 -2.16 6.75 -10.42
N LEU A 8 -3.47 6.97 -10.17
CA LEU A 8 -4.52 6.46 -11.05
C LEU A 8 -4.47 7.14 -12.42
N ALA A 9 -4.34 8.46 -12.44
CA ALA A 9 -4.25 9.23 -13.66
C ALA A 9 -3.04 8.79 -14.50
N ALA A 10 -1.86 8.66 -13.88
CA ALA A 10 -0.66 8.21 -14.55
C ALA A 10 -0.80 6.78 -15.09
N ALA A 11 -1.31 5.83 -14.27
CA ALA A 11 -1.49 4.46 -14.70
C ALA A 11 -2.49 4.34 -15.86
N ALA A 12 -3.60 5.06 -15.79
CA ALA A 12 -4.60 5.09 -16.87
C ALA A 12 -4.01 5.69 -18.16
N THR A 13 -3.28 6.80 -18.05
CA THR A 13 -2.64 7.44 -19.21
C THR A 13 -1.63 6.51 -19.88
N ILE A 14 -0.78 5.83 -19.10
CA ILE A 14 0.20 4.87 -19.62
C ILE A 14 -0.53 3.68 -20.28
N ALA A 15 -1.55 3.12 -19.63
CA ALA A 15 -2.31 2.02 -20.19
C ALA A 15 -2.99 2.38 -21.52
N ILE A 16 -3.60 3.56 -21.61
CA ILE A 16 -4.21 4.08 -22.84
C ILE A 16 -3.15 4.30 -23.93
N ALA A 17 -2.00 4.87 -23.58
CA ALA A 17 -0.92 5.10 -24.52
C ALA A 17 -0.35 3.77 -25.06
N LEU A 18 -0.06 2.80 -24.18
CA LEU A 18 0.45 1.48 -24.60
C LEU A 18 -0.53 0.78 -25.55
N HIS A 19 -1.83 0.82 -25.22
CA HIS A 19 -2.85 0.19 -26.06
C HIS A 19 -3.10 0.98 -27.35
N GLY A 20 -3.14 2.31 -27.29
CA GLY A 20 -3.41 3.16 -28.47
C GLY A 20 -2.28 3.20 -29.49
N PHE A 21 -1.05 2.98 -29.08
CA PHE A 21 0.13 2.93 -29.95
C PHE A 21 0.65 1.51 -30.21
N ASP A 22 -0.10 0.47 -29.80
CA ASP A 22 0.27 -0.94 -29.91
C ASP A 22 1.70 -1.22 -29.39
N ILE A 23 2.10 -0.55 -28.31
CA ILE A 23 3.43 -0.72 -27.72
C ILE A 23 3.43 -1.99 -26.84
N PRO A 24 4.28 -2.99 -27.14
CA PRO A 24 4.39 -4.19 -26.32
C PRO A 24 4.80 -3.83 -24.89
N LEU A 25 4.11 -4.41 -23.90
CA LEU A 25 4.38 -4.18 -22.48
C LEU A 25 5.85 -4.45 -22.10
N GLU A 26 6.52 -5.36 -22.80
CA GLU A 26 7.92 -5.67 -22.58
C GLU A 26 8.88 -4.49 -22.91
N HIS A 27 8.55 -3.70 -23.93
CA HIS A 27 9.33 -2.50 -24.24
C HIS A 27 9.19 -1.44 -23.15
N TYR A 28 7.96 -1.25 -22.65
CA TYR A 28 7.72 -0.36 -21.54
C TYR A 28 8.46 -0.81 -20.28
N ARG A 29 8.43 -2.12 -19.97
CA ARG A 29 9.11 -2.69 -18.79
C ARG A 29 10.61 -2.43 -18.81
N LYS A 30 11.30 -2.61 -19.95
CA LYS A 30 12.72 -2.32 -20.07
C LYS A 30 13.08 -0.87 -19.74
N GLY A 31 12.22 0.08 -20.13
CA GLY A 31 12.40 1.49 -19.74
C GLY A 31 12.08 1.73 -18.25
N ALA A 32 11.08 1.05 -17.71
CA ALA A 32 10.68 1.16 -16.31
C ALA A 32 11.69 0.52 -15.34
N ASP A 33 12.49 -0.46 -15.78
CA ASP A 33 13.51 -1.13 -14.95
C ASP A 33 14.55 -0.13 -14.42
N PHE A 34 14.86 0.92 -15.16
CA PHE A 34 15.74 2.00 -14.69
C PHE A 34 15.14 2.72 -13.46
N ILE A 35 13.83 2.99 -13.49
CA ILE A 35 13.12 3.60 -12.35
C ILE A 35 13.04 2.62 -11.19
N HIS A 36 12.89 1.33 -11.47
CA HIS A 36 12.84 0.28 -10.48
C HIS A 36 14.11 0.20 -9.63
N ILE A 37 15.29 0.43 -10.20
CA ILE A 37 16.57 0.51 -9.48
C ILE A 37 16.54 1.59 -8.39
N LEU A 38 15.84 2.72 -8.63
CA LEU A 38 15.75 3.83 -7.69
C LEU A 38 14.83 3.53 -6.49
N LEU A 39 14.03 2.47 -6.54
CA LEU A 39 13.15 2.08 -5.42
C LEU A 39 13.95 1.67 -4.18
N GLY A 40 15.10 1.02 -4.35
CA GLY A 40 15.98 0.65 -3.25
C GLY A 40 16.43 1.87 -2.44
N PRO A 41 17.18 2.81 -3.06
CA PRO A 41 17.57 4.06 -2.41
C PRO A 41 16.41 4.88 -1.86
N ALA A 42 15.28 4.95 -2.57
CA ALA A 42 14.08 5.64 -2.10
C ALA A 42 13.52 5.02 -0.82
N THR A 43 13.50 3.69 -0.74
CA THR A 43 13.06 2.97 0.47
C THR A 43 13.99 3.24 1.65
N VAL A 44 15.30 3.25 1.42
CA VAL A 44 16.29 3.59 2.45
C VAL A 44 16.14 5.04 2.92
N ALA A 45 15.83 5.97 2.01
CA ALA A 45 15.61 7.38 2.34
C ALA A 45 14.45 7.59 3.33
N LEU A 46 13.45 6.69 3.36
CA LEU A 46 12.38 6.72 4.36
C LEU A 46 12.88 6.51 5.80
N ALA A 47 14.07 5.96 5.99
CA ALA A 47 14.68 5.85 7.31
C ALA A 47 15.03 7.22 7.92
N VAL A 48 15.27 8.24 7.11
CA VAL A 48 15.65 9.58 7.59
C VAL A 48 14.52 10.25 8.40
N PRO A 49 13.28 10.39 7.90
CA PRO A 49 12.20 10.94 8.71
C PRO A 49 11.87 10.05 9.92
N LEU A 50 11.97 8.73 9.79
CA LEU A 50 11.79 7.80 10.91
C LEU A 50 12.82 8.04 12.01
N PHE A 51 14.09 8.19 11.63
CA PHE A 51 15.18 8.49 12.59
C PHE A 51 14.98 9.84 13.27
N ARG A 52 14.52 10.86 12.55
CA ARG A 52 14.24 12.19 13.13
C ARG A 52 13.11 12.17 14.17
N GLN A 53 12.21 11.20 14.09
CA GLN A 53 11.09 11.05 15.01
C GLN A 53 11.27 9.90 16.01
N VAL A 54 12.48 9.33 16.10
CA VAL A 54 12.74 8.15 16.94
C VAL A 54 12.43 8.36 18.43
N SER A 55 12.63 9.56 18.96
CA SER A 55 12.28 9.89 20.35
C SER A 55 10.77 9.79 20.59
N ARG A 56 9.96 10.36 19.70
CA ARG A 56 8.48 10.28 19.75
C ARG A 56 7.98 8.84 19.64
N ILE A 57 8.62 8.05 18.76
CA ILE A 57 8.29 6.64 18.59
C ILE A 57 8.61 5.84 19.85
N ARG A 58 9.76 6.12 20.50
CA ARG A 58 10.15 5.44 21.74
C ARG A 58 9.18 5.69 22.88
N GLU A 59 8.64 6.89 23.01
CA GLU A 59 7.63 7.24 24.03
C GLU A 59 6.34 6.45 23.89
N SER A 60 6.00 6.02 22.66
CA SER A 60 4.77 5.29 22.32
C SER A 60 5.06 3.93 21.67
N LEU A 61 6.24 3.36 21.92
CA LEU A 61 6.71 2.17 21.18
C LEU A 61 5.76 0.99 21.31
N LEU A 62 5.33 0.69 22.54
CA LEU A 62 4.45 -0.47 22.79
C LEU A 62 3.07 -0.32 22.12
N PRO A 63 2.34 0.80 22.29
CA PRO A 63 1.09 1.04 21.57
C PRO A 63 1.25 0.98 20.04
N VAL A 64 2.31 1.58 19.49
CA VAL A 64 2.57 1.58 18.05
C VAL A 64 2.83 0.17 17.54
N LEU A 65 3.72 -0.58 18.19
CA LEU A 65 4.02 -1.97 17.78
C LEU A 65 2.78 -2.86 17.89
N ALA A 66 2.03 -2.76 18.99
CA ALA A 66 0.81 -3.54 19.18
C ALA A 66 -0.23 -3.20 18.08
N SER A 67 -0.41 -1.92 17.77
CA SER A 67 -1.35 -1.47 16.73
C SER A 67 -0.92 -1.95 15.34
N VAL A 68 0.38 -1.85 15.02
CA VAL A 68 0.90 -2.29 13.72
C VAL A 68 0.77 -3.81 13.56
N LEU A 69 1.14 -4.59 14.59
CA LEU A 69 1.03 -6.05 14.54
C LEU A 69 -0.44 -6.50 14.44
N ALA A 70 -1.30 -5.97 15.32
CA ALA A 70 -2.72 -6.30 15.28
C ALA A 70 -3.36 -5.89 13.96
N GLY A 71 -3.06 -4.68 13.47
CA GLY A 71 -3.55 -4.19 12.19
C GLY A 71 -3.08 -5.03 11.01
N ALA A 72 -1.81 -5.46 10.99
CA ALA A 72 -1.28 -6.32 9.94
C ALA A 72 -1.98 -7.69 9.92
N VAL A 73 -2.13 -8.32 11.08
CA VAL A 73 -2.83 -9.61 11.21
C VAL A 73 -4.30 -9.48 10.77
N VAL A 74 -5.00 -8.45 11.23
CA VAL A 74 -6.40 -8.20 10.85
C VAL A 74 -6.51 -7.90 9.35
N ALA A 75 -5.64 -7.06 8.79
CA ALA A 75 -5.69 -6.68 7.39
C ALA A 75 -5.42 -7.85 6.44
N ALA A 76 -4.40 -8.67 6.73
CA ALA A 76 -4.10 -9.86 5.95
C ALA A 76 -5.15 -10.96 6.19
N GLY A 77 -5.46 -11.24 7.45
CA GLY A 77 -6.40 -12.31 7.84
C GLY A 77 -7.81 -12.08 7.32
N SER A 78 -8.35 -10.85 7.45
CA SER A 78 -9.69 -10.52 6.94
C SER A 78 -9.76 -10.61 5.41
N ALA A 79 -8.75 -10.06 4.71
CA ALA A 79 -8.72 -10.10 3.26
C ALA A 79 -8.65 -11.53 2.72
N VAL A 80 -7.72 -12.35 3.25
CA VAL A 80 -7.58 -13.76 2.86
C VAL A 80 -8.81 -14.56 3.27
N GLY A 81 -9.34 -14.33 4.49
CA GLY A 81 -10.54 -15.01 4.99
C GLY A 81 -11.76 -14.73 4.13
N ILE A 82 -12.05 -13.46 3.82
CA ILE A 82 -13.17 -13.07 2.96
C ILE A 82 -13.00 -13.65 1.56
N ALA A 83 -11.81 -13.51 0.96
CA ALA A 83 -11.55 -14.03 -0.38
C ALA A 83 -11.71 -15.57 -0.43
N ARG A 84 -11.30 -16.28 0.63
CA ARG A 84 -11.50 -17.73 0.76
C ARG A 84 -12.98 -18.11 0.82
N LEU A 85 -13.77 -17.38 1.59
CA LEU A 85 -15.22 -17.58 1.68
C LEU A 85 -15.92 -17.34 0.34
N LEU A 86 -15.38 -16.43 -0.47
CA LEU A 86 -15.86 -16.16 -1.83
C LEU A 86 -15.34 -17.16 -2.88
N GLY A 87 -14.62 -18.20 -2.47
CA GLY A 87 -14.15 -19.25 -3.36
C GLY A 87 -12.90 -18.89 -4.16
N ALA A 88 -12.11 -17.92 -3.71
CA ALA A 88 -10.86 -17.56 -4.40
C ALA A 88 -9.86 -18.72 -4.39
N SER A 89 -9.14 -18.89 -5.51
CA SER A 89 -8.11 -19.92 -5.65
C SER A 89 -6.96 -19.69 -4.66
N ARG A 90 -6.25 -20.77 -4.29
CA ARG A 90 -5.09 -20.71 -3.40
C ARG A 90 -4.06 -19.67 -3.86
N THR A 91 -3.75 -19.66 -5.15
CA THR A 91 -2.81 -18.69 -5.74
C THR A 91 -3.28 -17.25 -5.57
N THR A 92 -4.59 -16.99 -5.71
CA THR A 92 -5.17 -15.66 -5.46
C THR A 92 -5.05 -15.26 -3.99
N LEU A 93 -5.32 -16.19 -3.05
CA LEU A 93 -5.18 -15.94 -1.62
C LEU A 93 -3.74 -15.57 -1.24
N LEU A 94 -2.76 -16.33 -1.77
CA LEU A 94 -1.34 -16.06 -1.54
C LEU A 94 -0.88 -14.73 -2.16
N SER A 95 -1.44 -14.36 -3.32
CA SER A 95 -1.17 -13.06 -3.94
C SER A 95 -1.79 -11.88 -3.17
N LEU A 96 -2.92 -12.12 -2.50
CA LEU A 96 -3.66 -11.11 -1.73
C LEU A 96 -3.06 -10.88 -0.33
N ALA A 97 -2.43 -11.88 0.26
CA ALA A 97 -1.91 -11.81 1.63
C ALA A 97 -1.00 -10.60 1.87
N PRO A 98 -0.03 -10.25 1.01
CA PRO A 98 0.87 -9.12 1.21
C PRO A 98 0.32 -7.78 0.69
N LYS A 99 -0.99 -7.63 0.43
CA LYS A 99 -1.61 -6.45 -0.20
C LYS A 99 -1.36 -5.11 0.50
N SER A 100 -1.07 -5.12 1.79
CA SER A 100 -0.87 -3.92 2.60
C SER A 100 0.60 -3.52 2.75
N VAL A 101 1.51 -4.22 2.07
CA VAL A 101 2.95 -3.95 2.07
C VAL A 101 3.34 -3.16 0.81
N SER A 102 4.46 -2.45 0.84
CA SER A 102 4.98 -1.73 -0.34
C SER A 102 5.16 -2.68 -1.52
N THR A 103 4.81 -2.21 -2.73
CA THR A 103 4.75 -3.06 -3.95
C THR A 103 5.98 -3.95 -4.17
N PRO A 104 7.24 -3.46 -4.09
CA PRO A 104 8.39 -4.32 -4.32
C PRO A 104 8.51 -5.46 -3.31
N ILE A 105 8.25 -5.16 -2.03
CA ILE A 105 8.31 -6.15 -0.94
C ILE A 105 7.14 -7.14 -1.09
N ALA A 106 5.95 -6.65 -1.41
CA ALA A 106 4.77 -7.48 -1.62
C ALA A 106 4.96 -8.47 -2.78
N MET A 107 5.59 -8.04 -3.87
CA MET A 107 5.89 -8.89 -5.02
C MET A 107 6.84 -10.04 -4.64
N GLY A 108 7.98 -9.71 -4.00
CA GLY A 108 8.95 -10.73 -3.56
C GLY A 108 8.36 -11.70 -2.54
N LEU A 109 7.57 -11.21 -1.59
CA LEU A 109 6.88 -12.05 -0.62
C LEU A 109 5.85 -12.96 -1.30
N SER A 110 5.05 -12.41 -2.21
CA SER A 110 4.06 -13.18 -2.97
C SER A 110 4.71 -14.32 -3.75
N GLU A 111 5.81 -14.05 -4.43
CA GLU A 111 6.58 -15.04 -5.18
C GLU A 111 7.11 -16.16 -4.26
N SER A 112 7.69 -15.77 -3.12
CA SER A 112 8.27 -16.72 -2.16
C SER A 112 7.26 -17.68 -1.54
N ILE A 113 5.99 -17.24 -1.40
CA ILE A 113 4.91 -18.07 -0.83
C ILE A 113 4.05 -18.79 -1.90
N GLY A 114 4.37 -18.62 -3.19
CA GLY A 114 3.66 -19.27 -4.31
C GLY A 114 2.45 -18.49 -4.83
N GLY A 115 2.40 -17.18 -4.61
CA GLY A 115 1.46 -16.28 -5.26
C GLY A 115 1.95 -15.81 -6.64
N LEU A 116 1.19 -14.95 -7.29
CA LEU A 116 1.53 -14.32 -8.56
C LEU A 116 1.85 -12.83 -8.35
N PRO A 117 3.11 -12.40 -8.53
CA PRO A 117 3.52 -11.00 -8.32
C PRO A 117 2.65 -9.99 -9.08
N GLY A 118 2.27 -10.28 -10.32
CA GLY A 118 1.40 -9.41 -11.12
C GLY A 118 0.01 -9.18 -10.50
N ARG A 119 -0.59 -10.22 -9.90
CA ARG A 119 -1.86 -10.06 -9.15
C ARG A 119 -1.65 -9.29 -7.86
N THR A 120 -0.55 -9.52 -7.20
CA THR A 120 -0.19 -8.81 -5.97
C THR A 120 -0.08 -7.31 -6.19
N VAL A 121 0.55 -6.87 -7.28
CA VAL A 121 0.62 -5.45 -7.66
C VAL A 121 -0.77 -4.83 -7.76
N LEU A 122 -1.72 -5.52 -8.41
CA LEU A 122 -3.11 -5.03 -8.51
C LEU A 122 -3.77 -4.90 -7.14
N PHE A 123 -3.61 -5.89 -6.25
CA PHE A 123 -4.17 -5.83 -4.91
C PHE A 123 -3.54 -4.73 -4.05
N VAL A 124 -2.23 -4.54 -4.13
CA VAL A 124 -1.50 -3.46 -3.46
C VAL A 124 -1.99 -2.10 -3.96
N ALA A 125 -2.05 -1.90 -5.27
CA ALA A 125 -2.52 -0.65 -5.87
C ALA A 125 -3.96 -0.34 -5.45
N PHE A 126 -4.87 -1.31 -5.56
CA PHE A 126 -6.26 -1.16 -5.16
C PHE A 126 -6.42 -0.81 -3.68
N THR A 127 -5.67 -1.51 -2.80
CA THR A 127 -5.68 -1.26 -1.36
C THR A 127 -5.17 0.14 -1.04
N GLY A 128 -4.07 0.57 -1.68
CA GLY A 128 -3.50 1.90 -1.49
C GLY A 128 -4.46 3.01 -1.91
N ILE A 129 -5.11 2.85 -3.05
CA ILE A 129 -6.09 3.80 -3.58
C ILE A 129 -7.32 3.89 -2.67
N LEU A 130 -7.88 2.74 -2.27
CA LEU A 130 -9.02 2.72 -1.34
C LEU A 130 -8.69 3.41 -0.03
N GLY A 131 -7.52 3.15 0.56
CA GLY A 131 -7.11 3.81 1.79
C GLY A 131 -6.90 5.30 1.64
N ALA A 132 -6.31 5.74 0.53
CA ALA A 132 -6.12 7.16 0.26
C ALA A 132 -7.43 7.91 0.04
N VAL A 133 -8.43 7.27 -0.56
CA VAL A 133 -9.74 7.87 -0.87
C VAL A 133 -10.69 7.80 0.31
N ALA A 134 -10.81 6.65 0.95
CA ALA A 134 -11.85 6.36 1.93
C ALA A 134 -11.34 6.31 3.37
N GLY A 135 -10.02 6.15 3.60
CA GLY A 135 -9.48 5.88 4.93
C GLY A 135 -9.84 6.94 5.97
N ALA A 136 -9.55 8.21 5.71
CA ALA A 136 -9.84 9.28 6.66
C ALA A 136 -11.35 9.45 6.91
N ALA A 137 -12.17 9.34 5.86
CA ALA A 137 -13.63 9.43 6.00
C ALA A 137 -14.18 8.26 6.82
N PHE A 138 -13.64 7.06 6.65
CA PHE A 138 -14.02 5.87 7.42
C PHE A 138 -13.72 6.04 8.91
N PHE A 139 -12.53 6.49 9.27
CA PHE A 139 -12.18 6.74 10.68
C PHE A 139 -13.04 7.84 11.31
N LYS A 140 -13.31 8.91 10.58
CA LYS A 140 -14.22 9.97 11.05
C LYS A 140 -15.63 9.46 11.28
N HIS A 141 -16.13 8.59 10.40
CA HIS A 141 -17.45 7.96 10.55
C HIS A 141 -17.52 7.07 11.79
N LEU A 142 -16.42 6.39 12.14
CA LEU A 142 -16.29 5.60 13.38
C LEU A 142 -16.11 6.45 14.65
N GLY A 143 -16.08 7.78 14.53
CA GLY A 143 -15.88 8.69 15.65
C GLY A 143 -14.44 8.75 16.16
N VAL A 144 -13.48 8.19 15.46
CA VAL A 144 -12.05 8.29 15.78
C VAL A 144 -11.58 9.69 15.39
N ARG A 145 -11.05 10.44 16.38
CA ARG A 145 -10.62 11.83 16.23
C ARG A 145 -9.11 12.01 16.45
N ASP A 146 -8.46 11.00 17.00
CA ASP A 146 -7.02 11.04 17.23
C ASP A 146 -6.27 10.88 15.90
N GLU A 147 -5.53 11.92 15.51
CA GLU A 147 -4.79 11.97 14.24
C GLU A 147 -3.71 10.89 14.16
N ARG A 148 -3.08 10.53 15.28
CA ARG A 148 -2.06 9.47 15.33
C ARG A 148 -2.70 8.11 15.08
N ALA A 149 -3.86 7.84 15.69
CA ALA A 149 -4.59 6.60 15.47
C ALA A 149 -5.06 6.47 14.01
N ILE A 150 -5.56 7.57 13.42
CA ILE A 150 -5.96 7.61 12.01
C ILE A 150 -4.75 7.39 11.11
N GLY A 151 -3.63 8.10 11.36
CA GLY A 151 -2.40 7.98 10.58
C GLY A 151 -1.82 6.57 10.60
N ILE A 152 -1.72 5.94 11.79
CA ILE A 152 -1.26 4.56 11.95
C ILE A 152 -2.22 3.60 11.23
N GLY A 153 -3.53 3.74 11.43
CA GLY A 153 -4.52 2.88 10.81
C GLY A 153 -4.50 2.92 9.28
N ILE A 154 -4.41 4.11 8.69
CA ILE A 154 -4.28 4.30 7.24
C ILE A 154 -2.94 3.73 6.75
N GLY A 155 -1.85 4.00 7.46
CA GLY A 155 -0.51 3.53 7.11
C GLY A 155 -0.41 2.01 7.08
N VAL A 156 -0.93 1.34 8.09
CA VAL A 156 -0.93 -0.13 8.19
C VAL A 156 -1.85 -0.77 7.16
N ALA A 157 -3.02 -0.18 6.90
CA ALA A 157 -3.96 -0.73 5.94
C ALA A 157 -3.53 -0.52 4.48
N SER A 158 -2.89 0.64 4.16
CA SER A 158 -2.78 1.15 2.79
C SER A 158 -1.36 1.55 2.39
N HIS A 159 -0.36 1.10 3.14
CA HIS A 159 1.06 1.32 2.89
C HIS A 159 1.42 2.77 2.53
N GLY A 160 2.43 3.01 1.67
CA GLY A 160 2.94 4.34 1.34
C GLY A 160 1.93 5.27 0.67
N VAL A 161 1.02 4.75 -0.14
CA VAL A 161 0.01 5.57 -0.84
C VAL A 161 -1.00 6.15 0.16
N GLY A 162 -1.49 5.34 1.10
CA GLY A 162 -2.36 5.81 2.18
C GLY A 162 -1.64 6.78 3.11
N THR A 163 -0.39 6.46 3.49
CA THR A 163 0.44 7.33 4.35
C THR A 163 0.67 8.70 3.73
N SER A 164 0.99 8.79 2.44
CA SER A 164 1.16 10.08 1.76
C SER A 164 -0.12 10.93 1.77
N ARG A 165 -1.28 10.28 1.71
CA ARG A 165 -2.57 10.96 1.82
C ARG A 165 -2.86 11.41 3.25
N ALA A 166 -2.54 10.60 4.24
CA ALA A 166 -2.68 10.96 5.65
C ALA A 166 -1.83 12.20 5.99
N LEU A 167 -0.57 12.24 5.51
CA LEU A 167 0.30 13.41 5.63
C LEU A 167 -0.31 14.68 5.05
N GLN A 168 -0.93 14.60 3.85
CA GLN A 168 -1.60 15.74 3.22
C GLN A 168 -2.82 16.25 4.00
N LEU A 169 -3.45 15.38 4.76
CA LEU A 169 -4.61 15.71 5.59
C LEU A 169 -4.23 16.20 6.99
N GLY A 170 -2.95 16.22 7.34
CA GLY A 170 -2.46 16.59 8.66
C GLY A 170 -2.62 15.47 9.73
N GLU A 171 -2.96 14.25 9.31
CA GLU A 171 -3.25 13.12 10.20
C GLU A 171 -1.97 12.43 10.74
N THR A 172 -0.83 13.13 10.77
CA THR A 172 0.47 12.54 11.14
C THR A 172 1.38 13.50 11.90
N GLN A 173 0.81 14.43 12.65
CA GLN A 173 1.61 15.33 13.50
C GLN A 173 2.10 14.66 14.78
#